data_5265688d9144a5efc18be66d921ba3ae
#
_entry.id   5265688d9144a5efc18be66d921ba3ae
#
_cell.length_a   1.000
_cell.length_b   1.000
_cell.length_c   1.000
_cell.angle_alpha   90.00
_cell.angle_beta   90.00
_cell.angle_gamma   90.00
#
_symmetry.space_group_name_H-M   'P 1'
#
loop_
_entity.id
_entity.type
_entity.pdbx_description
1 polymer ?
#
loop_
_entity_poly.entity_id
_entity_poly.type
_entity_poly.pdbx_seq_one_letter_code
_entity_poly.pdbx_strand_id
1 'polypeptide(L)'
;MGGEPLTAMSIVGFPVGELPIEVLTEILRGGQDKVHEAGASIVGGHSIIDEEIKYSLSVTGRVHPDHLLTNSGARPGDTLVLTKPLGTGFVTTALKRGSIEPDAVTPAIESMRTLNRDASRQAVALGATCATDITGFGLLGHVLHVARASEVTVRIETAALPVLPGALEAWRTGATPGGAERNDAFVRSHTDWGNTEPFHAALVIDPQTSGGLLVALPAPLLEDYLSRVPAAVVVGAVLPRGDHEIVLA
;
A
#
# COMPACT_ATOMS: atom_id res chain seq x y z
N MET A 1 -6.56 9.57 1.13
CA MET A 1 -6.51 10.63 0.48
C MET A 1 -7.70 11.58 0.66
N GLY A 2 -8.10 11.77 1.94
CA GLY A 2 -9.12 12.73 2.37
C GLY A 2 -10.57 12.20 2.35
N GLY A 3 -10.82 11.03 1.77
CA GLY A 3 -12.16 10.44 1.70
C GLY A 3 -12.62 9.80 3.00
N GLU A 4 -13.93 9.86 3.25
CA GLU A 4 -14.62 9.17 4.34
C GLU A 4 -15.56 8.10 3.76
N PRO A 5 -15.42 6.81 4.12
CA PRO A 5 -16.35 5.78 3.68
C PRO A 5 -17.72 5.98 4.37
N LEU A 6 -18.80 5.68 3.65
CA LEU A 6 -20.17 5.75 4.16
C LEU A 6 -20.81 4.37 4.17
N THR A 7 -20.76 3.67 3.05
CA THR A 7 -21.36 2.36 2.88
C THR A 7 -20.45 1.42 2.11
N ALA A 8 -20.62 0.12 2.33
CA ALA A 8 -19.96 -0.92 1.56
C ALA A 8 -20.95 -2.01 1.14
N MET A 9 -20.69 -2.62 0.00
CA MET A 9 -21.32 -3.87 -0.44
C MET A 9 -20.27 -4.95 -0.54
N SER A 10 -20.52 -6.12 0.07
CA SER A 10 -19.59 -7.26 0.01
C SER A 10 -19.87 -8.10 -1.24
N ILE A 11 -18.79 -8.51 -1.92
CA ILE A 11 -18.85 -9.42 -3.06
C ILE A 11 -17.98 -10.63 -2.69
N VAL A 12 -18.56 -11.84 -2.76
CA VAL A 12 -17.86 -13.06 -2.37
C VAL A 12 -18.05 -14.16 -3.39
N GLY A 13 -16.95 -14.76 -3.83
CA GLY A 13 -16.90 -16.06 -4.49
C GLY A 13 -16.50 -17.13 -3.48
N PHE A 14 -17.22 -18.24 -3.40
CA PHE A 14 -16.95 -19.28 -2.41
C PHE A 14 -17.18 -20.69 -3.00
N PRO A 15 -16.26 -21.66 -2.73
CA PRO A 15 -16.38 -23.04 -3.22
C PRO A 15 -17.34 -23.84 -2.33
N VAL A 16 -18.63 -23.68 -2.62
CA VAL A 16 -19.71 -24.38 -1.89
C VAL A 16 -19.58 -25.90 -2.07
N GLY A 17 -19.53 -26.61 -0.95
CA GLY A 17 -19.38 -28.08 -0.93
C GLY A 17 -17.93 -28.55 -0.81
N GLU A 18 -16.92 -27.69 -1.03
CA GLU A 18 -15.51 -28.00 -0.84
C GLU A 18 -15.01 -27.52 0.54
N LEU A 19 -15.51 -26.37 0.98
CA LEU A 19 -15.18 -25.78 2.27
C LEU A 19 -16.42 -25.66 3.17
N PRO A 20 -16.23 -25.77 4.52
CA PRO A 20 -17.31 -25.53 5.47
C PRO A 20 -17.88 -24.11 5.36
N ILE A 21 -19.21 -23.97 5.48
CA ILE A 21 -19.89 -22.68 5.38
C ILE A 21 -19.48 -21.69 6.49
N GLU A 22 -18.98 -22.21 7.59
CA GLU A 22 -18.43 -21.46 8.72
C GLU A 22 -17.25 -20.58 8.27
N VAL A 23 -16.43 -21.05 7.32
CA VAL A 23 -15.32 -20.27 6.73
C VAL A 23 -15.86 -19.01 6.06
N LEU A 24 -16.95 -19.15 5.27
CA LEU A 24 -17.60 -18.00 4.66
C LEU A 24 -18.13 -17.02 5.72
N THR A 25 -18.72 -17.54 6.79
CA THR A 25 -19.23 -16.71 7.89
C THR A 25 -18.12 -15.89 8.54
N GLU A 26 -16.94 -16.49 8.78
CA GLU A 26 -15.79 -15.77 9.35
C GLU A 26 -15.22 -14.71 8.39
N ILE A 27 -15.17 -14.99 7.09
CA ILE A 27 -14.75 -14.02 6.07
C ILE A 27 -15.68 -12.80 6.08
N LEU A 28 -17.00 -13.04 6.06
CA LEU A 28 -18.00 -11.96 6.07
C LEU A 28 -17.95 -11.15 7.37
N ARG A 29 -17.75 -11.83 8.52
CA ARG A 29 -17.57 -11.18 9.82
C ARG A 29 -16.33 -10.29 9.83
N GLY A 30 -15.18 -10.80 9.37
CA GLY A 30 -13.95 -10.02 9.27
C GLY A 30 -14.11 -8.76 8.40
N GLY A 31 -14.81 -8.87 7.26
CA GLY A 31 -15.14 -7.74 6.42
C GLY A 31 -16.05 -6.73 7.11
N GLN A 32 -17.09 -7.20 7.78
CA GLN A 32 -18.03 -6.36 8.54
C GLN A 32 -17.31 -5.59 9.66
N ASP A 33 -16.44 -6.26 10.41
CA ASP A 33 -15.68 -5.64 11.50
C ASP A 33 -14.80 -4.49 10.97
N LYS A 34 -14.13 -4.69 9.83
CA LYS A 34 -13.31 -3.65 9.20
C LYS A 34 -14.14 -2.48 8.67
N VAL A 35 -15.28 -2.74 8.07
CA VAL A 35 -16.20 -1.69 7.61
C VAL A 35 -16.71 -0.86 8.80
N HIS A 36 -17.09 -1.51 9.90
CA HIS A 36 -17.52 -0.81 11.12
C HIS A 36 -16.36 -0.02 11.76
N GLU A 37 -15.15 -0.58 11.84
CA GLU A 37 -13.97 0.13 12.31
C GLU A 37 -13.68 1.40 11.48
N ALA A 38 -13.93 1.33 10.17
CA ALA A 38 -13.80 2.49 9.28
C ALA A 38 -14.91 3.54 9.47
N GLY A 39 -15.97 3.23 10.24
CA GLY A 39 -17.10 4.11 10.47
C GLY A 39 -18.18 4.03 9.38
N ALA A 40 -18.17 2.97 8.57
CA ALA A 40 -19.14 2.71 7.51
C ALA A 40 -20.07 1.54 7.86
N SER A 41 -21.08 1.29 7.01
CA SER A 41 -22.02 0.18 7.17
C SER A 41 -22.07 -0.68 5.92
N ILE A 42 -22.20 -2.02 6.09
CA ILE A 42 -22.51 -2.90 4.98
C ILE A 42 -24.02 -2.79 4.71
N VAL A 43 -24.36 -2.43 3.47
CA VAL A 43 -25.75 -2.20 3.04
C VAL A 43 -26.26 -3.27 2.06
N GLY A 44 -25.43 -4.23 1.72
CA GLY A 44 -25.78 -5.33 0.81
C GLY A 44 -24.56 -6.01 0.24
N GLY A 45 -24.76 -6.77 -0.82
CA GLY A 45 -23.69 -7.46 -1.51
C GLY A 45 -24.20 -8.52 -2.46
N HIS A 46 -23.27 -9.34 -2.95
CA HIS A 46 -23.57 -10.47 -3.83
C HIS A 46 -22.65 -11.66 -3.55
N SER A 47 -23.18 -12.87 -3.63
CA SER A 47 -22.39 -14.10 -3.51
C SER A 47 -22.56 -14.97 -4.74
N ILE A 48 -21.47 -15.56 -5.19
CA ILE A 48 -21.43 -16.51 -6.31
C ILE A 48 -20.72 -17.79 -5.88
N ILE A 49 -21.04 -18.90 -6.54
CA ILE A 49 -20.25 -20.13 -6.42
C ILE A 49 -19.00 -19.96 -7.31
N ASP A 50 -17.83 -20.20 -6.74
CA ASP A 50 -16.54 -20.09 -7.44
C ASP A 50 -15.60 -21.16 -6.88
N GLU A 51 -14.67 -21.66 -7.68
CA GLU A 51 -13.67 -22.65 -7.26
C GLU A 51 -12.66 -22.09 -6.27
N GLU A 52 -12.48 -20.76 -6.25
CA GLU A 52 -11.57 -20.08 -5.36
C GLU A 52 -12.31 -19.10 -4.45
N ILE A 53 -11.81 -18.94 -3.22
CA ILE A 53 -12.30 -17.86 -2.33
C ILE A 53 -11.89 -16.52 -2.93
N LYS A 54 -12.89 -15.69 -3.20
CA LYS A 54 -12.73 -14.29 -3.60
C LYS A 54 -13.57 -13.42 -2.69
N TYR A 55 -12.96 -12.40 -2.08
CA TYR A 55 -13.67 -11.45 -1.25
C TYR A 55 -13.30 -10.02 -1.64
N SER A 56 -14.30 -9.18 -1.82
CA SER A 56 -14.13 -7.79 -2.20
C SER A 56 -15.18 -6.90 -1.53
N LEU A 57 -14.88 -5.62 -1.43
CA LEU A 57 -15.83 -4.59 -0.99
C LEU A 57 -15.93 -3.51 -2.07
N SER A 58 -17.17 -3.20 -2.47
CA SER A 58 -17.47 -1.98 -3.21
C SER A 58 -17.83 -0.89 -2.20
N VAL A 59 -16.98 0.11 -2.06
CA VAL A 59 -17.11 1.16 -1.03
C VAL A 59 -17.56 2.45 -1.66
N THR A 60 -18.62 3.05 -1.12
CA THR A 60 -19.06 4.41 -1.44
C THR A 60 -18.72 5.33 -0.28
N GLY A 61 -18.12 6.46 -0.59
CA GLY A 61 -17.70 7.45 0.39
C GLY A 61 -17.91 8.87 -0.12
N ARG A 62 -17.48 9.82 0.67
CA ARG A 62 -17.46 11.25 0.32
C ARG A 62 -16.11 11.85 0.59
N VAL A 63 -15.80 12.94 -0.12
CA VAL A 63 -14.61 13.75 0.13
C VAL A 63 -14.98 15.22 -0.08
N HIS A 64 -14.44 16.10 0.76
CA HIS A 64 -14.55 17.53 0.51
C HIS A 64 -13.54 17.89 -0.59
N PRO A 65 -13.93 18.65 -1.63
CA PRO A 65 -13.03 18.98 -2.75
C PRO A 65 -11.69 19.60 -2.30
N ASP A 66 -11.72 20.48 -1.30
CA ASP A 66 -10.54 21.15 -0.78
C ASP A 66 -9.64 20.24 0.10
N HIS A 67 -10.13 19.05 0.46
CA HIS A 67 -9.41 18.07 1.28
C HIS A 67 -8.96 16.84 0.49
N LEU A 68 -9.13 16.87 -0.83
CA LEU A 68 -8.72 15.77 -1.70
C LEU A 68 -7.22 15.81 -1.95
N LEU A 69 -6.51 14.79 -1.46
CA LEU A 69 -5.11 14.56 -1.81
C LEU A 69 -5.03 13.70 -3.07
N THR A 70 -4.48 14.29 -4.12
CA THR A 70 -4.32 13.64 -5.44
C THR A 70 -2.86 13.25 -5.70
N ASN A 71 -2.62 12.54 -6.79
CA ASN A 71 -1.26 12.21 -7.24
C ASN A 71 -0.53 13.41 -7.88
N SER A 72 -1.23 14.49 -8.21
CA SER A 72 -0.71 15.64 -8.97
C SER A 72 -0.29 16.83 -8.11
N GLY A 73 -0.15 16.64 -6.81
CA GLY A 73 0.12 17.75 -5.88
C GLY A 73 1.55 17.82 -5.35
N ALA A 74 2.41 16.84 -5.63
CA ALA A 74 3.77 16.81 -5.10
C ALA A 74 4.63 17.94 -5.69
N ARG A 75 5.45 18.58 -4.84
CA ARG A 75 6.25 19.74 -5.21
C ARG A 75 7.72 19.52 -4.90
N PRO A 76 8.65 20.04 -5.73
CA PRO A 76 10.06 20.03 -5.40
C PRO A 76 10.31 20.64 -4.01
N GLY A 77 11.05 19.90 -3.16
CA GLY A 77 11.31 20.26 -1.76
C GLY A 77 10.40 19.57 -0.76
N ASP A 78 9.34 18.87 -1.22
CA ASP A 78 8.54 18.03 -0.33
C ASP A 78 9.35 16.80 0.13
N THR A 79 9.14 16.41 1.37
CA THR A 79 9.62 15.15 1.95
C THR A 79 8.59 14.05 1.75
N LEU A 80 9.05 12.87 1.38
CA LEU A 80 8.18 11.70 1.22
C LEU A 80 8.24 10.81 2.46
N VAL A 81 7.08 10.45 2.97
CA VAL A 81 6.92 9.51 4.08
C VAL A 81 6.04 8.33 3.68
N LEU A 82 6.39 7.15 4.18
CA LEU A 82 5.62 5.91 4.01
C LEU A 82 5.05 5.47 5.36
N THR A 83 3.76 5.14 5.41
CA THR A 83 3.04 4.93 6.67
C THR A 83 2.90 3.47 7.11
N LYS A 84 3.30 2.52 6.27
CA LYS A 84 3.38 1.08 6.60
C LYS A 84 4.61 0.45 5.94
N PRO A 85 5.15 -0.64 6.52
CA PRO A 85 6.26 -1.36 5.92
C PRO A 85 5.86 -2.09 4.63
N LEU A 86 6.87 -2.38 3.81
CA LEU A 86 6.76 -3.12 2.54
C LEU A 86 7.15 -4.60 2.72
N GLY A 87 6.70 -5.45 1.78
CA GLY A 87 7.06 -6.86 1.73
C GLY A 87 5.89 -7.82 1.91
N THR A 88 4.63 -7.33 1.85
CA THR A 88 3.44 -8.20 1.98
C THR A 88 3.38 -9.25 0.89
N GLY A 89 3.80 -8.93 -0.34
CA GLY A 89 3.80 -9.87 -1.45
C GLY A 89 4.79 -11.02 -1.25
N PHE A 90 5.99 -10.75 -0.76
CA PHE A 90 6.97 -11.80 -0.44
C PHE A 90 6.44 -12.73 0.65
N VAL A 91 5.98 -12.17 1.77
CA VAL A 91 5.52 -12.96 2.93
C VAL A 91 4.32 -13.83 2.58
N THR A 92 3.31 -13.27 1.90
CA THR A 92 2.11 -14.04 1.52
C THR A 92 2.40 -15.08 0.43
N THR A 93 3.34 -14.81 -0.48
CA THR A 93 3.78 -15.79 -1.48
C THR A 93 4.56 -16.93 -0.83
N ALA A 94 5.44 -16.64 0.12
CA ALA A 94 6.18 -17.64 0.87
C ALA A 94 5.24 -18.55 1.68
N LEU A 95 4.23 -17.97 2.34
CA LEU A 95 3.19 -18.73 3.03
C LEU A 95 2.44 -19.66 2.06
N LYS A 96 1.97 -19.14 0.92
CA LYS A 96 1.26 -19.93 -0.11
C LYS A 96 2.10 -21.11 -0.62
N ARG A 97 3.42 -20.95 -0.68
CA ARG A 97 4.36 -22.00 -1.11
C ARG A 97 4.79 -22.95 0.02
N GLY A 98 4.36 -22.71 1.25
CA GLY A 98 4.78 -23.48 2.43
C GLY A 98 6.27 -23.32 2.76
N SER A 99 6.89 -22.20 2.37
CA SER A 99 8.32 -21.92 2.60
C SER A 99 8.60 -21.11 3.86
N ILE A 100 7.56 -20.70 4.59
CA ILE A 100 7.63 -20.08 5.93
C ILE A 100 6.55 -20.69 6.83
N GLU A 101 6.78 -20.63 8.15
CA GLU A 101 5.79 -21.05 9.14
C GLU A 101 4.56 -20.14 9.14
N PRO A 102 3.34 -20.68 9.41
CA PRO A 102 2.11 -19.87 9.43
C PRO A 102 2.17 -18.64 10.35
N ASP A 103 2.83 -18.76 11.49
CA ASP A 103 2.93 -17.65 12.46
C ASP A 103 3.82 -16.51 11.95
N ALA A 104 4.73 -16.77 11.03
CA ALA A 104 5.60 -15.75 10.44
C ALA A 104 4.84 -14.72 9.59
N VAL A 105 3.60 -15.00 9.19
CA VAL A 105 2.75 -14.08 8.42
C VAL A 105 2.03 -13.06 9.31
N THR A 106 2.00 -13.25 10.63
CA THR A 106 1.25 -12.40 11.56
C THR A 106 1.55 -10.90 11.42
N PRO A 107 2.82 -10.44 11.33
CA PRO A 107 3.10 -9.02 11.13
C PRO A 107 2.52 -8.46 9.82
N ALA A 108 2.50 -9.27 8.75
CA ALA A 108 1.90 -8.86 7.48
C ALA A 108 0.37 -8.74 7.59
N ILE A 109 -0.29 -9.70 8.27
CA ILE A 109 -1.74 -9.65 8.55
C ILE A 109 -2.08 -8.39 9.35
N GLU A 110 -1.34 -8.10 10.42
CA GLU A 110 -1.55 -6.90 11.24
C GLU A 110 -1.41 -5.62 10.41
N SER A 111 -0.37 -5.53 9.58
CA SER A 111 -0.16 -4.41 8.67
C SER A 111 -1.33 -4.26 7.67
N MET A 112 -1.76 -5.36 7.02
CA MET A 112 -2.89 -5.35 6.09
C MET A 112 -4.21 -4.96 6.76
N ARG A 113 -4.44 -5.37 8.01
CA ARG A 113 -5.65 -5.05 8.79
C ARG A 113 -5.68 -3.61 9.29
N THR A 114 -4.54 -2.95 9.40
CA THR A 114 -4.45 -1.55 9.85
C THR A 114 -5.05 -0.62 8.81
N LEU A 115 -6.04 0.20 9.20
CA LEU A 115 -6.65 1.19 8.32
C LEU A 115 -5.71 2.36 8.07
N ASN A 116 -5.73 2.90 6.85
CA ASN A 116 -4.98 4.12 6.48
C ASN A 116 -5.68 5.42 6.95
N ARG A 117 -6.80 5.30 7.66
CA ARG A 117 -7.67 6.42 8.05
C ARG A 117 -6.95 7.52 8.82
N ASP A 118 -6.24 7.16 9.88
CA ASP A 118 -5.63 8.15 10.77
C ASP A 118 -4.44 8.83 10.07
N ALA A 119 -3.62 8.09 9.34
CA ALA A 119 -2.56 8.65 8.52
C ALA A 119 -3.10 9.63 7.46
N SER A 120 -4.20 9.27 6.78
CA SER A 120 -4.87 10.13 5.81
C SER A 120 -5.44 11.40 6.44
N ARG A 121 -6.10 11.30 7.60
CA ARG A 121 -6.67 12.45 8.32
C ARG A 121 -5.57 13.43 8.76
N GLN A 122 -4.45 12.92 9.28
CA GLN A 122 -3.33 13.78 9.68
C GLN A 122 -2.67 14.43 8.46
N ALA A 123 -2.54 13.73 7.34
CA ALA A 123 -2.01 14.29 6.09
C ALA A 123 -2.87 15.48 5.61
N VAL A 124 -4.19 15.32 5.59
CA VAL A 124 -5.12 16.40 5.23
C VAL A 124 -5.03 17.56 6.23
N ALA A 125 -5.11 17.26 7.54
CA ALA A 125 -5.13 18.28 8.59
C ALA A 125 -3.87 19.14 8.61
N LEU A 126 -2.72 18.59 8.23
CA LEU A 126 -1.44 19.29 8.16
C LEU A 126 -1.16 19.93 6.78
N GLY A 127 -2.01 19.72 5.79
CA GLY A 127 -1.83 20.32 4.47
C GLY A 127 -0.76 19.60 3.63
N ALA A 128 -0.72 18.28 3.68
CA ALA A 128 0.05 17.48 2.73
C ALA A 128 -0.31 17.87 1.28
N THR A 129 0.67 17.86 0.39
CA THR A 129 0.50 18.29 -1.00
C THR A 129 -0.03 17.18 -1.90
N CYS A 130 0.34 15.93 -1.59
CA CYS A 130 0.00 14.75 -2.39
C CYS A 130 -0.05 13.51 -1.49
N ALA A 131 -0.88 12.55 -1.83
CA ALA A 131 -0.84 11.20 -1.24
C ALA A 131 -1.37 10.15 -2.21
N THR A 132 -0.79 8.95 -2.14
CA THR A 132 -1.28 7.74 -2.82
C THR A 132 -1.16 6.54 -1.86
N ASP A 133 -2.04 5.55 -2.02
CA ASP A 133 -1.90 4.26 -1.34
C ASP A 133 -1.00 3.31 -2.14
N ILE A 134 -0.24 2.49 -1.44
CA ILE A 134 0.67 1.53 -2.07
C ILE A 134 -0.03 0.18 -2.13
N THR A 135 -0.27 -0.32 -3.34
CA THR A 135 -0.98 -1.57 -3.58
C THR A 135 -0.28 -2.45 -4.63
N GLY A 136 -1.03 -3.09 -5.51
CA GLY A 136 -0.54 -4.11 -6.42
C GLY A 136 0.56 -3.70 -7.41
N PHE A 137 0.72 -2.40 -7.70
CA PHE A 137 1.80 -1.90 -8.55
C PHE A 137 3.17 -1.75 -7.84
N GLY A 138 3.23 -2.09 -6.54
CA GLY A 138 4.41 -1.86 -5.72
C GLY A 138 4.69 -0.39 -5.46
N LEU A 139 5.72 -0.09 -4.67
CA LEU A 139 6.06 1.30 -4.35
C LEU A 139 6.36 2.11 -5.62
N LEU A 140 7.23 1.60 -6.50
CA LEU A 140 7.66 2.37 -7.67
C LEU A 140 6.55 2.60 -8.69
N GLY A 141 5.60 1.69 -8.86
CA GLY A 141 4.47 1.91 -9.75
C GLY A 141 3.61 3.09 -9.31
N HIS A 142 3.35 3.21 -7.99
CA HIS A 142 2.61 4.34 -7.43
C HIS A 142 3.44 5.63 -7.44
N VAL A 143 4.75 5.55 -7.14
CA VAL A 143 5.69 6.68 -7.26
C VAL A 143 5.72 7.22 -8.69
N LEU A 144 5.75 6.35 -9.70
CA LEU A 144 5.73 6.76 -11.10
C LEU A 144 4.47 7.56 -11.47
N HIS A 145 3.30 7.13 -10.95
CA HIS A 145 2.07 7.88 -11.13
C HIS A 145 2.14 9.28 -10.49
N VAL A 146 2.68 9.39 -9.28
CA VAL A 146 2.88 10.67 -8.60
C VAL A 146 3.86 11.56 -9.36
N ALA A 147 5.03 11.02 -9.75
CA ALA A 147 6.06 11.75 -10.46
C ALA A 147 5.55 12.34 -11.79
N ARG A 148 4.80 11.55 -12.55
CA ARG A 148 4.20 11.98 -13.83
C ARG A 148 3.09 12.99 -13.63
N ALA A 149 2.15 12.72 -12.72
CA ALA A 149 1.00 13.60 -12.49
C ALA A 149 1.41 14.96 -11.87
N SER A 150 2.53 15.00 -11.16
CA SER A 150 3.09 16.21 -10.55
C SER A 150 4.20 16.87 -11.38
N GLU A 151 4.62 16.24 -12.50
CA GLU A 151 5.72 16.71 -13.38
C GLU A 151 7.05 16.91 -12.63
N VAL A 152 7.39 15.95 -11.74
CA VAL A 152 8.57 15.99 -10.86
C VAL A 152 9.43 14.74 -11.03
N THR A 153 10.60 14.74 -10.39
CA THR A 153 11.39 13.54 -10.10
C THR A 153 11.23 13.18 -8.64
N VAL A 154 11.07 11.90 -8.35
CA VAL A 154 10.98 11.37 -6.99
C VAL A 154 12.26 10.60 -6.67
N ARG A 155 12.96 11.00 -5.59
CA ARG A 155 14.09 10.25 -5.04
C ARG A 155 13.62 9.38 -3.89
N ILE A 156 13.94 8.09 -3.94
CA ILE A 156 13.68 7.11 -2.89
C ILE A 156 14.98 6.66 -2.26
N GLU A 157 15.10 6.82 -0.96
CA GLU A 157 16.21 6.33 -0.14
C GLU A 157 15.95 4.86 0.21
N THR A 158 16.51 3.94 -0.56
CA THR A 158 16.17 2.51 -0.49
C THR A 158 16.54 1.88 0.86
N ALA A 159 17.63 2.33 1.49
CA ALA A 159 18.05 1.87 2.81
C ALA A 159 17.12 2.36 3.95
N ALA A 160 16.31 3.39 3.71
CA ALA A 160 15.35 3.93 4.69
C ALA A 160 13.97 3.27 4.61
N LEU A 161 13.72 2.40 3.64
CA LEU A 161 12.42 1.75 3.47
C LEU A 161 12.09 0.86 4.67
N PRO A 162 10.92 1.04 5.30
CA PRO A 162 10.51 0.14 6.37
C PRO A 162 10.12 -1.23 5.76
N VAL A 163 10.69 -2.29 6.31
CA VAL A 163 10.54 -3.66 5.83
C VAL A 163 9.72 -4.47 6.82
N LEU A 164 8.75 -5.24 6.36
CA LEU A 164 8.01 -6.18 7.18
C LEU A 164 8.93 -7.26 7.76
N PRO A 165 8.77 -7.61 9.04
CA PRO A 165 9.44 -8.78 9.61
C PRO A 165 9.18 -10.01 8.74
N GLY A 166 10.25 -10.78 8.44
CA GLY A 166 10.18 -11.97 7.60
C GLY A 166 10.23 -11.72 6.09
N ALA A 167 10.11 -10.48 5.60
CA ALA A 167 10.11 -10.22 4.15
C ALA A 167 11.45 -10.53 3.47
N LEU A 168 12.58 -10.22 4.13
CA LEU A 168 13.91 -10.55 3.61
C LEU A 168 14.12 -12.07 3.53
N GLU A 169 13.72 -12.80 4.56
CA GLU A 169 13.79 -14.25 4.61
C GLU A 169 12.91 -14.88 3.54
N ALA A 170 11.66 -14.40 3.41
CA ALA A 170 10.74 -14.83 2.37
C ALA A 170 11.33 -14.61 0.96
N TRP A 171 11.90 -13.44 0.70
CA TRP A 171 12.57 -13.15 -0.58
C TRP A 171 13.75 -14.11 -0.84
N ARG A 172 14.57 -14.42 0.18
CA ARG A 172 15.68 -15.37 0.08
C ARG A 172 15.27 -16.78 -0.30
N THR A 173 14.04 -17.19 0.02
CA THR A 173 13.47 -18.48 -0.43
C THR A 173 13.04 -18.48 -1.91
N GLY A 174 13.19 -17.37 -2.61
CA GLY A 174 12.72 -17.19 -3.98
C GLY A 174 11.21 -16.89 -4.08
N ALA A 175 10.56 -16.54 -2.99
CA ALA A 175 9.14 -16.22 -2.94
C ALA A 175 8.85 -14.86 -3.61
N THR A 176 8.90 -14.83 -4.94
CA THR A 176 8.57 -13.63 -5.71
C THR A 176 7.13 -13.74 -6.21
N PRO A 177 6.26 -12.74 -5.94
CA PRO A 177 4.91 -12.68 -6.47
C PRO A 177 4.90 -12.53 -7.99
N GLY A 178 3.96 -13.16 -8.69
CA GLY A 178 3.86 -13.07 -10.16
C GLY A 178 3.57 -11.67 -10.69
N GLY A 179 3.12 -10.73 -9.84
CA GLY A 179 2.94 -9.33 -10.20
C GLY A 179 4.24 -8.53 -10.28
N ALA A 180 5.29 -8.95 -9.57
CA ALA A 180 6.55 -8.21 -9.46
C ALA A 180 7.25 -8.02 -10.82
N GLU A 181 7.26 -9.04 -11.68
CA GLU A 181 7.85 -8.96 -13.03
C GLU A 181 7.13 -7.90 -13.90
N ARG A 182 5.80 -7.84 -13.84
CA ARG A 182 5.04 -6.81 -14.55
C ARG A 182 5.28 -5.42 -14.00
N ASN A 183 5.41 -5.30 -12.69
CA ASN A 183 5.75 -4.04 -12.03
C ASN A 183 7.15 -3.57 -12.44
N ASP A 184 8.12 -4.48 -12.46
CA ASP A 184 9.48 -4.17 -12.93
C ASP A 184 9.48 -3.67 -14.37
N ALA A 185 8.84 -4.40 -15.29
CA ALA A 185 8.74 -4.00 -16.69
C ALA A 185 8.07 -2.62 -16.86
N PHE A 186 7.09 -2.30 -16.01
CA PHE A 186 6.39 -1.02 -16.05
C PHE A 186 7.25 0.18 -15.62
N VAL A 187 8.13 0.00 -14.61
CA VAL A 187 8.89 1.12 -14.03
C VAL A 187 10.34 1.20 -14.51
N ARG A 188 10.89 0.13 -15.09
CA ARG A 188 12.32 -0.05 -15.33
C ARG A 188 12.94 1.08 -16.16
N SER A 189 12.32 1.48 -17.26
CA SER A 189 12.82 2.56 -18.14
C SER A 189 12.61 3.97 -17.58
N HIS A 190 11.91 4.12 -16.47
CA HIS A 190 11.56 5.37 -15.83
C HIS A 190 12.35 5.62 -14.55
N THR A 191 13.19 4.65 -14.19
CA THR A 191 13.91 4.63 -12.92
C THR A 191 15.42 4.61 -13.16
N ASP A 192 16.13 5.54 -12.54
CA ASP A 192 17.56 5.41 -12.31
C ASP A 192 17.75 4.50 -11.08
N TRP A 193 18.22 3.28 -11.34
CA TRP A 193 18.38 2.25 -10.32
C TRP A 193 19.67 2.40 -9.49
N GLY A 194 20.60 3.23 -9.94
CA GLY A 194 21.88 3.43 -9.26
C GLY A 194 22.56 2.11 -8.85
N ASN A 195 23.08 2.08 -7.63
CA ASN A 195 23.69 0.90 -7.00
C ASN A 195 22.75 0.22 -5.97
N THR A 196 21.44 0.19 -6.24
CA THR A 196 20.44 -0.38 -5.33
C THR A 196 20.73 -1.87 -5.05
N GLU A 197 20.76 -2.23 -3.77
CA GLU A 197 20.95 -3.61 -3.33
C GLU A 197 19.83 -4.53 -3.88
N PRO A 198 20.13 -5.79 -4.26
CA PRO A 198 19.18 -6.69 -4.92
C PRO A 198 17.86 -6.88 -4.17
N PHE A 199 17.91 -6.96 -2.83
CA PHE A 199 16.70 -7.07 -2.02
C PHE A 199 15.83 -5.80 -2.11
N HIS A 200 16.44 -4.63 -2.00
CA HIS A 200 15.70 -3.37 -2.10
C HIS A 200 15.13 -3.16 -3.51
N ALA A 201 15.88 -3.53 -4.55
CA ALA A 201 15.39 -3.50 -5.93
C ALA A 201 14.14 -4.39 -6.11
N ALA A 202 14.11 -5.56 -5.47
CA ALA A 202 12.95 -6.44 -5.47
C ALA A 202 11.80 -5.88 -4.59
N LEU A 203 12.13 -5.27 -3.45
CA LEU A 203 11.15 -4.76 -2.48
C LEU A 203 10.30 -3.62 -3.05
N VAL A 204 10.91 -2.71 -3.82
CA VAL A 204 10.21 -1.53 -4.37
C VAL A 204 9.23 -1.87 -5.48
N ILE A 205 9.34 -3.05 -6.08
CA ILE A 205 8.40 -3.57 -7.10
C ILE A 205 7.46 -4.66 -6.54
N ASP A 206 7.66 -5.08 -5.27
CA ASP A 206 6.82 -6.09 -4.62
C ASP A 206 5.36 -5.62 -4.52
N PRO A 207 4.39 -6.35 -5.07
CA PRO A 207 2.98 -6.00 -4.93
C PRO A 207 2.56 -5.97 -3.46
N GLN A 208 1.93 -4.87 -3.03
CA GLN A 208 1.44 -4.75 -1.66
C GLN A 208 -0.07 -5.04 -1.60
N THR A 209 -0.47 -5.76 -0.57
CA THR A 209 -1.89 -5.92 -0.20
C THR A 209 -2.18 -4.98 0.96
N SER A 210 -3.13 -4.06 0.78
CA SER A 210 -3.51 -3.09 1.81
C SER A 210 -2.30 -2.34 2.42
N GLY A 211 -1.39 -1.88 1.56
CA GLY A 211 -0.20 -1.15 1.97
C GLY A 211 -0.50 0.21 2.59
N GLY A 212 0.55 0.91 2.97
CA GLY A 212 0.47 2.24 3.57
C GLY A 212 0.20 3.35 2.55
N LEU A 213 0.15 4.57 3.05
CA LEU A 213 0.16 5.77 2.22
C LEU A 213 1.60 6.22 1.99
N LEU A 214 1.89 6.62 0.76
CA LEU A 214 3.01 7.49 0.44
C LEU A 214 2.47 8.92 0.45
N VAL A 215 3.02 9.76 1.32
CA VAL A 215 2.56 11.14 1.52
C VAL A 215 3.70 12.10 1.22
N ALA A 216 3.44 13.12 0.41
CA ALA A 216 4.35 14.24 0.18
C ALA A 216 3.98 15.40 1.13
N LEU A 217 4.95 15.86 1.89
CA LEU A 217 4.79 16.88 2.93
C LEU A 217 5.81 17.99 2.74
N PRO A 218 5.40 19.27 2.81
CA PRO A 218 6.34 20.37 2.99
C PRO A 218 7.24 20.13 4.21
N ALA A 219 8.54 20.33 4.05
CA ALA A 219 9.53 20.02 5.10
C ALA A 219 9.20 20.59 6.52
N PRO A 220 8.63 21.80 6.67
CA PRO A 220 8.27 22.32 7.98
C PRO A 220 7.16 21.54 8.71
N LEU A 221 6.38 20.72 8.01
CA LEU A 221 5.26 19.95 8.57
C LEU A 221 5.65 18.51 8.95
N LEU A 222 6.87 18.11 8.61
CA LEU A 222 7.35 16.74 8.78
C LEU A 222 7.32 16.27 10.25
N GLU A 223 7.90 17.06 11.17
CA GLU A 223 7.97 16.68 12.59
C GLU A 223 6.58 16.51 13.19
N ASP A 224 5.66 17.42 12.89
CA ASP A 224 4.27 17.34 13.33
C ASP A 224 3.58 16.07 12.79
N TYR A 225 3.80 15.74 11.52
CA TYR A 225 3.22 14.53 10.94
C TYR A 225 3.77 13.27 11.58
N LEU A 226 5.10 13.15 11.74
CA LEU A 226 5.73 11.98 12.35
C LEU A 226 5.29 11.81 13.82
N SER A 227 5.09 12.91 14.56
CA SER A 227 4.60 12.84 15.94
C SER A 227 3.17 12.28 16.04
N ARG A 228 2.31 12.55 15.03
CA ARG A 228 0.90 12.11 14.98
C ARG A 228 0.72 10.75 14.31
N VAL A 229 1.68 10.33 13.50
CA VAL A 229 1.68 9.05 12.78
C VAL A 229 3.00 8.33 13.07
N PRO A 230 3.17 7.75 14.27
CA PRO A 230 4.45 7.17 14.70
C PRO A 230 5.00 6.05 13.82
N ALA A 231 4.13 5.39 13.05
CA ALA A 231 4.53 4.35 12.08
C ALA A 231 5.10 4.93 10.78
N ALA A 232 4.97 6.24 10.54
CA ALA A 232 5.46 6.88 9.32
C ALA A 232 6.99 7.03 9.34
N VAL A 233 7.62 6.71 8.21
CA VAL A 233 9.07 6.77 8.02
C VAL A 233 9.38 7.64 6.81
N VAL A 234 10.39 8.51 6.92
CA VAL A 234 10.90 9.27 5.78
C VAL A 234 11.59 8.32 4.82
N VAL A 235 11.15 8.32 3.57
CA VAL A 235 11.64 7.39 2.54
C VAL A 235 12.20 8.07 1.31
N GLY A 236 12.17 9.41 1.26
CA GLY A 236 12.69 10.13 0.10
C GLY A 236 12.27 11.58 0.04
N ALA A 237 12.42 12.17 -1.13
CA ALA A 237 12.11 13.56 -1.39
C ALA A 237 11.64 13.77 -2.83
N VAL A 238 10.92 14.86 -3.04
CA VAL A 238 10.51 15.34 -4.36
C VAL A 238 11.55 16.34 -4.88
N LEU A 239 12.02 16.12 -6.09
CA LEU A 239 13.04 16.92 -6.77
C LEU A 239 12.42 17.63 -7.98
N PRO A 240 13.04 18.72 -8.48
CA PRO A 240 12.73 19.24 -9.80
C PRO A 240 12.81 18.14 -10.86
N ARG A 241 12.00 18.23 -11.92
CA ARG A 241 11.99 17.25 -13.00
C ARG A 241 13.39 17.10 -13.62
N GLY A 242 13.91 15.87 -13.60
CA GLY A 242 15.15 15.44 -14.21
C GLY A 242 14.93 14.47 -15.37
N ASP A 243 15.98 13.74 -15.73
CA ASP A 243 15.97 12.78 -16.87
C ASP A 243 15.09 11.56 -16.59
N HIS A 244 15.00 11.14 -15.33
CA HIS A 244 14.15 10.03 -14.90
C HIS A 244 13.03 10.51 -13.96
N GLU A 245 11.88 9.85 -14.02
CA GLU A 245 10.79 10.07 -13.07
C GLU A 245 11.17 9.68 -11.64
N ILE A 246 12.00 8.64 -11.51
CA ILE A 246 12.39 8.03 -10.23
C ILE A 246 13.91 7.90 -10.18
N VAL A 247 14.48 8.20 -9.02
CA VAL A 247 15.90 7.97 -8.71
C VAL A 247 15.97 7.16 -7.40
N LEU A 248 16.69 6.05 -7.41
CA LEU A 248 16.98 5.25 -6.21
C LEU A 248 18.36 5.64 -5.65
N ALA A 249 18.42 5.85 -4.33
CA ALA A 249 19.61 6.22 -3.60
C ALA A 249 19.83 5.29 -2.38
#